data_0b23e792c1be08b1cea397aeee424a6f
#
_entry.id   0b23e792c1be08b1cea397aeee424a6f
#
_cell.length_a   1.000
_cell.length_b   1.000
_cell.length_c   1.000
_cell.angle_alpha   90.00
_cell.angle_beta   90.00
_cell.angle_gamma   90.00
#
_symmetry.space_group_name_H-M   'P 1'
#
loop_
_entity.id
_entity.type
_entity.pdbx_description
1 polymer ?
#
loop_
_entity_poly.entity_id
_entity_poly.type
_entity_poly.pdbx_seq_one_letter_code
_entity_poly.pdbx_strand_id
1 'polypeptide(L)'
;QAASAALDALNSDDNKDLTASFASLTENPDYNTAFMNLDSGAADAIAVDIGVAQYQLTTKADKFRMLEEPLSTEQYAIGFKKGNEELRDQVQATLDEMAEDGTLAEIAAKYKDYNLDQMLCLGK
;
A
#
# COMPACT_ATOMS: atom_id res chain seq x y z
N GLN A 1 -11.25 -1.87 2.75
CA GLN A 1 -12.14 -1.43 1.67
C GLN A 1 -12.59 -2.65 0.88
N ALA A 2 -13.83 -2.67 0.39
CA ALA A 2 -14.31 -3.70 -0.53
C ALA A 2 -13.43 -3.78 -1.78
N ALA A 3 -13.21 -5.00 -2.29
CA ALA A 3 -12.40 -5.27 -3.49
C ALA A 3 -11.00 -4.62 -3.45
N SER A 4 -10.30 -4.72 -2.33
CA SER A 4 -8.94 -4.21 -2.14
C SER A 4 -7.97 -5.35 -1.85
N ALA A 5 -6.68 -5.15 -2.15
CA ALA A 5 -5.61 -6.07 -1.80
C ALA A 5 -5.57 -6.38 -0.28
N ALA A 6 -5.90 -5.40 0.56
CA ALA A 6 -5.99 -5.59 2.01
C ALA A 6 -7.11 -6.57 2.41
N LEU A 7 -8.26 -6.52 1.72
CA LEU A 7 -9.34 -7.50 1.96
C LEU A 7 -8.95 -8.89 1.45
N ASP A 8 -8.33 -8.97 0.27
CA ASP A 8 -7.85 -10.23 -0.30
C ASP A 8 -6.79 -10.86 0.62
N ALA A 9 -5.87 -10.05 1.17
CA ALA A 9 -4.88 -10.51 2.13
C ALA A 9 -5.52 -11.09 3.40
N LEU A 10 -6.52 -10.41 3.99
CA LEU A 10 -7.25 -10.92 5.16
C LEU A 10 -8.00 -12.23 4.88
N ASN A 11 -8.49 -12.41 3.66
CA ASN A 11 -9.20 -13.62 3.25
C ASN A 11 -8.28 -14.74 2.73
N SER A 12 -6.96 -14.50 2.69
CA SER A 12 -5.98 -15.50 2.24
C SER A 12 -5.80 -16.63 3.27
N ASP A 13 -5.33 -17.78 2.81
CA ASP A 13 -5.01 -18.90 3.69
C ASP A 13 -3.94 -18.56 4.73
N ASP A 14 -3.01 -17.66 4.39
CA ASP A 14 -1.92 -17.24 5.27
C ASP A 14 -2.43 -16.46 6.50
N ASN A 15 -3.52 -15.71 6.34
CA ASN A 15 -4.10 -14.87 7.39
C ASN A 15 -5.40 -15.43 7.99
N LYS A 16 -5.83 -16.64 7.63
CA LYS A 16 -7.10 -17.21 8.07
C LYS A 16 -7.24 -17.32 9.59
N ASP A 17 -6.16 -17.70 10.27
CA ASP A 17 -6.19 -17.86 11.72
C ASP A 17 -6.26 -16.51 12.43
N LEU A 18 -5.58 -15.50 11.89
CA LEU A 18 -5.69 -14.11 12.32
C LEU A 18 -7.13 -13.61 12.13
N THR A 19 -7.67 -13.75 10.93
CA THR A 19 -9.03 -13.28 10.59
C THR A 19 -10.09 -13.99 11.40
N ALA A 20 -9.93 -15.30 11.68
CA ALA A 20 -10.82 -16.07 12.54
C ALA A 20 -10.79 -15.63 14.01
N SER A 21 -9.74 -14.95 14.45
CA SER A 21 -9.62 -14.40 15.81
C SER A 21 -10.39 -13.10 16.01
N PHE A 22 -10.84 -12.44 14.94
CA PHE A 22 -11.58 -11.18 15.03
C PHE A 22 -13.01 -11.42 15.53
N ALA A 23 -13.50 -10.51 16.37
CA ALA A 23 -14.91 -10.51 16.76
C ALA A 23 -15.83 -10.24 15.56
N SER A 24 -15.39 -9.38 14.64
CA SER A 24 -16.07 -9.10 13.38
C SER A 24 -15.09 -8.50 12.35
N LEU A 25 -15.39 -8.71 11.07
CA LEU A 25 -14.73 -8.07 9.95
C LEU A 25 -15.77 -7.30 9.14
N THR A 26 -15.62 -5.98 9.03
CA THR A 26 -16.57 -5.12 8.33
C THR A 26 -15.90 -4.48 7.12
N GLU A 27 -16.48 -4.65 5.96
CA GLU A 27 -16.05 -3.97 4.74
C GLU A 27 -16.58 -2.52 4.70
N ASN A 28 -15.71 -1.59 4.35
CA ASN A 28 -16.06 -0.19 4.20
C ASN A 28 -16.07 0.21 2.71
N PRO A 29 -16.93 1.16 2.28
CA PRO A 29 -16.99 1.58 0.88
C PRO A 29 -15.69 2.27 0.42
N ASP A 30 -15.00 2.95 1.33
CA ASP A 30 -13.77 3.69 1.07
C ASP A 30 -12.88 3.77 2.33
N TYR A 31 -11.63 4.19 2.14
CA TYR A 31 -10.66 4.31 3.23
C TYR A 31 -11.00 5.42 4.21
N ASN A 32 -11.63 6.53 3.78
CA ASN A 32 -12.00 7.61 4.69
C ASN A 32 -13.01 7.11 5.72
N THR A 33 -14.01 6.34 5.27
CA THR A 33 -14.99 5.70 6.15
C THR A 33 -14.31 4.74 7.14
N ALA A 34 -13.34 3.94 6.69
CA ALA A 34 -12.58 3.06 7.57
C ALA A 34 -11.81 3.85 8.65
N PHE A 35 -11.13 4.94 8.29
CA PHE A 35 -10.43 5.80 9.25
C PHE A 35 -11.38 6.54 10.21
N MET A 36 -12.56 6.92 9.74
CA MET A 36 -13.61 7.50 10.63
C MET A 36 -14.08 6.47 11.67
N ASN A 37 -14.27 5.22 11.27
CA ASN A 37 -14.65 4.15 12.19
C ASN A 37 -13.54 3.87 13.22
N LEU A 38 -12.27 3.92 12.82
CA LEU A 38 -11.14 3.81 13.72
C LEU A 38 -11.07 5.00 14.70
N ASP A 39 -11.22 6.24 14.21
CA ASP A 39 -11.16 7.46 15.03
C ASP A 39 -12.30 7.54 16.05
N SER A 40 -13.47 7.03 15.70
CA SER A 40 -14.64 6.99 16.60
C SER A 40 -14.65 5.81 17.58
N GLY A 41 -13.73 4.85 17.42
CA GLY A 41 -13.72 3.60 18.21
C GLY A 41 -14.78 2.59 17.77
N ALA A 42 -15.41 2.77 16.61
CA ALA A 42 -16.29 1.76 16.02
C ALA A 42 -15.53 0.57 15.42
N ALA A 43 -14.22 0.74 15.19
CA ALA A 43 -13.29 -0.31 14.83
C ALA A 43 -12.03 -0.19 15.69
N ASP A 44 -11.49 -1.32 16.14
CA ASP A 44 -10.24 -1.37 16.91
C ASP A 44 -9.00 -1.30 16.02
N ALA A 45 -9.11 -1.78 14.78
CA ALA A 45 -8.06 -1.78 13.76
C ALA A 45 -8.65 -1.71 12.36
N ILE A 46 -7.86 -1.27 11.40
CA ILE A 46 -8.21 -1.28 9.98
C ILE A 46 -7.07 -1.87 9.15
N ALA A 47 -7.43 -2.58 8.09
CA ALA A 47 -6.49 -3.06 7.09
C ALA A 47 -6.58 -2.17 5.85
N VAL A 48 -5.46 -1.57 5.47
CA VAL A 48 -5.36 -0.61 4.37
C VAL A 48 -4.02 -0.76 3.66
N ASP A 49 -3.92 -0.21 2.46
CA ASP A 49 -2.67 -0.01 1.74
C ASP A 49 -1.69 0.86 2.55
N ILE A 50 -0.40 0.50 2.50
CA ILE A 50 0.62 1.19 3.30
C ILE A 50 0.78 2.67 2.92
N GLY A 51 0.65 3.01 1.64
CA GLY A 51 0.72 4.41 1.17
C GLY A 51 -0.42 5.25 1.72
N VAL A 52 -1.63 4.67 1.80
CA VAL A 52 -2.80 5.32 2.42
C VAL A 52 -2.58 5.50 3.92
N ALA A 53 -2.05 4.49 4.62
CA ALA A 53 -1.73 4.57 6.04
C ALA A 53 -0.70 5.66 6.31
N GLN A 54 0.41 5.69 5.57
CA GLN A 54 1.46 6.69 5.69
C GLN A 54 0.92 8.12 5.49
N TYR A 55 0.12 8.33 4.46
CA TYR A 55 -0.52 9.62 4.23
C TYR A 55 -1.36 10.09 5.43
N GLN A 56 -2.17 9.22 6.01
CA GLN A 56 -2.98 9.57 7.17
C GLN A 56 -2.11 9.85 8.42
N LEU A 57 -1.01 9.14 8.58
CA LEU A 57 -0.09 9.35 9.69
C LEU A 57 0.70 10.67 9.60
N THR A 58 0.84 11.29 8.43
CA THR A 58 1.44 12.63 8.33
C THR A 58 0.70 13.68 9.18
N THR A 59 -0.60 13.48 9.40
CA THR A 59 -1.46 14.43 10.12
C THR A 59 -2.12 13.87 11.37
N LYS A 60 -2.05 12.55 11.60
CA LYS A 60 -2.76 11.84 12.67
C LYS A 60 -1.86 10.86 13.44
N ALA A 61 -0.56 11.12 13.49
CA ALA A 61 0.40 10.25 14.18
C ALA A 61 0.16 10.19 15.71
N ASP A 62 -0.51 11.18 16.27
CA ASP A 62 -0.92 11.22 17.67
C ASP A 62 -2.12 10.31 17.98
N LYS A 63 -2.89 9.93 16.96
CA LYS A 63 -4.10 9.11 17.10
C LYS A 63 -3.93 7.66 16.67
N PHE A 64 -3.11 7.43 15.63
CA PHE A 64 -2.96 6.13 14.99
C PHE A 64 -1.50 5.69 14.93
N ARG A 65 -1.31 4.40 14.87
CA ARG A 65 -0.01 3.78 14.59
C ARG A 65 -0.18 2.63 13.61
N MET A 66 0.84 2.33 12.84
CA MET A 66 0.91 1.08 12.11
C MET A 66 1.44 -0.03 13.02
N LEU A 67 1.00 -1.25 12.77
CA LEU A 67 1.61 -2.45 13.35
C LEU A 67 2.90 -2.76 12.57
N GLU A 68 3.85 -3.40 13.23
CA GLU A 68 5.15 -3.72 12.63
C GLU A 68 5.04 -4.85 11.61
N GLU A 69 4.15 -5.82 11.86
CA GLU A 69 3.96 -6.97 11.01
C GLU A 69 2.91 -6.68 9.93
N PRO A 70 3.28 -6.71 8.64
CA PRO A 70 2.33 -6.48 7.54
C PRO A 70 1.47 -7.73 7.31
N LEU A 71 0.24 -7.53 6.81
CA LEU A 71 -0.64 -8.63 6.40
C LEU A 71 -0.13 -9.34 5.13
N SER A 72 0.48 -8.59 4.23
CA SER A 72 1.08 -9.08 3.00
C SER A 72 2.06 -8.05 2.45
N THR A 73 2.89 -8.48 1.51
CA THR A 73 3.73 -7.60 0.69
C THR A 73 3.26 -7.68 -0.75
N GLU A 74 3.25 -6.54 -1.45
CA GLU A 74 2.86 -6.45 -2.84
C GLU A 74 3.83 -5.56 -3.63
N GLN A 75 3.76 -5.66 -4.95
CA GLN A 75 4.50 -4.78 -5.85
C GLN A 75 3.52 -4.10 -6.79
N TYR A 76 3.69 -2.81 -7.03
CA TYR A 76 2.93 -2.09 -8.03
C TYR A 76 3.55 -2.26 -9.41
N ALA A 77 2.69 -2.35 -10.42
CA ALA A 77 3.11 -2.46 -11.80
C ALA A 77 2.33 -1.47 -12.68
N ILE A 78 2.95 -1.06 -13.78
CA ILE A 78 2.29 -0.25 -14.80
C ILE A 78 1.66 -1.20 -15.82
N GLY A 79 0.33 -1.14 -15.94
CA GLY A 79 -0.41 -1.93 -16.92
C GLY A 79 -0.47 -1.27 -18.29
N PHE A 80 -0.27 -2.05 -19.34
CA PHE A 80 -0.39 -1.60 -20.73
C PHE A 80 -1.49 -2.37 -21.46
N LYS A 81 -2.10 -1.72 -22.44
CA LYS A 81 -3.06 -2.41 -23.33
C LYS A 81 -2.34 -3.55 -24.07
N LYS A 82 -2.97 -4.72 -24.11
CA LYS A 82 -2.46 -5.89 -24.86
C LYS A 82 -2.13 -5.50 -26.31
N GLY A 83 -0.94 -5.86 -26.77
CA GLY A 83 -0.42 -5.52 -28.09
C GLY A 83 0.34 -4.20 -28.16
N ASN A 84 0.45 -3.44 -27.05
CA ASN A 84 1.25 -2.22 -26.96
C ASN A 84 2.63 -2.50 -26.30
N GLU A 85 3.30 -3.51 -26.83
CA GLU A 85 4.56 -4.01 -26.25
C GLU A 85 5.71 -3.04 -26.43
N GLU A 86 5.75 -2.32 -27.56
CA GLU A 86 6.79 -1.32 -27.83
C GLU A 86 6.80 -0.22 -26.76
N LEU A 87 5.63 0.34 -26.42
CA LEU A 87 5.54 1.36 -25.37
C LEU A 87 5.91 0.79 -24.00
N ARG A 88 5.46 -0.44 -23.68
CA ARG A 88 5.83 -1.13 -22.44
C ARG A 88 7.34 -1.22 -22.31
N ASP A 89 8.01 -1.69 -23.36
CA ASP A 89 9.45 -1.93 -23.35
C ASP A 89 10.25 -0.61 -23.28
N GLN A 90 9.78 0.45 -23.94
CA GLN A 90 10.36 1.78 -23.81
C GLN A 90 10.24 2.33 -22.39
N VAL A 91 9.06 2.21 -21.77
CA VAL A 91 8.85 2.65 -20.38
C VAL A 91 9.70 1.84 -19.42
N GLN A 92 9.75 0.51 -19.59
CA GLN A 92 10.58 -0.35 -18.74
C GLN A 92 12.07 0.01 -18.84
N ALA A 93 12.60 0.15 -20.06
CA ALA A 93 13.99 0.53 -20.27
C ALA A 93 14.32 1.89 -19.63
N THR A 94 13.41 2.87 -19.75
CA THR A 94 13.61 4.19 -19.12
C THR A 94 13.61 4.09 -17.60
N LEU A 95 12.73 3.28 -17.01
CA LEU A 95 12.70 3.07 -15.57
C LEU A 95 13.98 2.38 -15.06
N ASP A 96 14.50 1.42 -15.83
CA ASP A 96 15.75 0.74 -15.50
C ASP A 96 16.95 1.72 -15.56
N GLU A 97 17.04 2.57 -16.59
CA GLU A 97 18.03 3.65 -16.67
C GLU A 97 17.92 4.62 -15.49
N MET A 98 16.71 5.05 -15.13
CA MET A 98 16.49 5.94 -13.99
C MET A 98 16.82 5.27 -12.64
N ALA A 99 16.71 3.95 -12.55
CA ALA A 99 17.14 3.21 -11.38
C ALA A 99 18.66 3.15 -11.27
N GLU A 100 19.35 2.93 -12.41
CA GLU A 100 20.82 2.83 -12.48
C GLU A 100 21.51 4.19 -12.25
N ASP A 101 20.97 5.28 -12.80
CA ASP A 101 21.56 6.62 -12.67
C ASP A 101 21.17 7.35 -11.36
N GLY A 102 20.28 6.75 -10.55
CA GLY A 102 19.83 7.29 -9.27
C GLY A 102 18.65 8.26 -9.35
N THR A 103 18.13 8.55 -10.54
CA THR A 103 17.01 9.48 -10.73
C THR A 103 15.76 9.03 -9.97
N LEU A 104 15.45 7.72 -9.95
CA LEU A 104 14.32 7.19 -9.17
C LEU A 104 14.50 7.43 -7.67
N ALA A 105 15.72 7.23 -7.15
CA ALA A 105 16.00 7.49 -5.74
C ALA A 105 15.86 8.97 -5.39
N GLU A 106 16.31 9.88 -6.26
CA GLU A 106 16.15 11.32 -6.08
C GLU A 106 14.67 11.75 -6.10
N ILE A 107 13.86 11.17 -6.98
CA ILE A 107 12.42 11.42 -7.02
C ILE A 107 11.76 10.91 -5.75
N ALA A 108 12.04 9.67 -5.34
CA ALA A 108 11.46 9.08 -4.14
C ALA A 108 11.82 9.86 -2.88
N ALA A 109 13.04 10.38 -2.77
CA ALA A 109 13.48 11.20 -1.65
C ALA A 109 12.65 12.49 -1.47
N LYS A 110 12.03 13.02 -2.52
CA LYS A 110 11.11 14.16 -2.43
C LYS A 110 9.80 13.80 -1.72
N TYR A 111 9.50 12.52 -1.62
CA TYR A 111 8.29 11.96 -1.01
C TYR A 111 8.62 11.10 0.23
N LYS A 112 9.72 11.39 0.92
CA LYS A 112 10.15 10.66 2.13
C LYS A 112 9.11 10.66 3.24
N ASP A 113 8.27 11.70 3.32
CA ASP A 113 7.20 11.78 4.32
C ASP A 113 6.11 10.71 4.10
N TYR A 114 6.10 10.07 2.92
CA TYR A 114 5.28 8.92 2.55
C TYR A 114 6.07 7.60 2.53
N ASN A 115 7.33 7.60 2.97
CA ASN A 115 8.26 6.47 2.92
C ASN A 115 8.50 5.88 1.52
N LEU A 116 8.31 6.66 0.45
CA LEU A 116 8.50 6.17 -0.92
C LEU A 116 9.95 5.77 -1.22
N ASP A 117 10.92 6.38 -0.56
CA ASP A 117 12.33 6.02 -0.65
C ASP A 117 12.62 4.59 -0.16
N GLN A 118 11.82 4.07 0.78
CA GLN A 118 11.92 2.70 1.28
C GLN A 118 11.13 1.68 0.44
N MET A 119 10.20 2.14 -0.40
CA MET A 119 9.28 1.31 -1.18
C MET A 119 9.77 1.01 -2.58
N LEU A 120 10.86 1.64 -3.05
CA LEU A 120 11.42 1.37 -4.37
C LEU A 120 11.85 -0.10 -4.46
N CYS A 121 11.41 -0.80 -5.52
CA CYS A 121 11.79 -2.16 -5.85
C CYS A 121 12.71 -2.27 -7.08
N LEU A 122 12.85 -1.18 -7.85
CA LEU A 122 13.82 -1.07 -8.94
C LEU A 122 15.14 -0.48 -8.42
N GLY A 123 16.26 -0.99 -8.92
CA GLY A 123 17.60 -0.50 -8.56
C GLY A 123 18.10 -0.97 -7.18
N LYS A 124 17.55 -2.05 -6.66
CA LYS A 124 18.00 -2.71 -5.42
C LYS A 124 18.64 -4.04 -5.73
#